data_d986aaa47390903380e4f89989ca117c
#
_entry.id   d986aaa47390903380e4f89989ca117c
#
_cell.length_a   1.000
_cell.length_b   1.000
_cell.length_c   1.000
_cell.angle_alpha   90.00
_cell.angle_beta   90.00
_cell.angle_gamma   90.00
#
_symmetry.space_group_name_H-M   'P 1'
#
loop_
_entity.id
_entity.type
_entity.pdbx_description
1 polymer ?
#
loop_
_entity_poly.entity_id
_entity_poly.type
_entity_poly.pdbx_seq_one_letter_code
_entity_poly.pdbx_strand_id
1 'polypeptide(L)'
;LYVEDLQNYVQKLDEGLFLESDRFLALVARERQEFFDEPVRRMQFAGTSYPADPHQLRAHLDGFVAGTVDAASAVGAKGNRLVGLMAPHIDLNAGGICFARAYRVVPAAEPPSTWVILGTGHDFIENYFALTLKDFETPLGPARHDREFCRELAARAPRNLLAGEYNH
;
A
#
# COMPACT_ATOMS: atom_id res chain seq x y z
N LEU A 1 -38.26 4.67 25.73
CA LEU A 1 -36.91 5.17 25.76
C LEU A 1 -36.93 6.44 26.62
N TYR A 2 -36.19 6.39 27.72
CA TYR A 2 -36.01 7.58 28.59
C TYR A 2 -34.89 8.43 28.04
N VAL A 3 -34.88 9.73 28.34
CA VAL A 3 -33.83 10.67 27.87
C VAL A 3 -32.44 10.21 28.29
N GLU A 4 -32.34 9.63 29.49
CA GLU A 4 -31.11 9.05 30.03
C GLU A 4 -30.55 7.89 29.19
N ASP A 5 -31.44 7.02 28.67
CA ASP A 5 -31.05 5.90 27.80
C ASP A 5 -30.43 6.43 26.50
N LEU A 6 -31.04 7.48 25.92
CA LEU A 6 -30.55 8.10 24.71
C LEU A 6 -29.18 8.76 24.93
N GLN A 7 -29.02 9.47 26.04
CA GLN A 7 -27.75 10.09 26.40
C GLN A 7 -26.65 9.02 26.57
N ASN A 8 -26.95 7.93 27.24
CA ASN A 8 -26.03 6.81 27.40
C ASN A 8 -25.62 6.17 26.04
N TYR A 9 -26.56 6.05 25.09
CA TYR A 9 -26.25 5.56 23.75
C TYR A 9 -25.36 6.52 23.00
N VAL A 10 -25.66 7.81 23.00
CA VAL A 10 -24.82 8.84 22.36
C VAL A 10 -23.41 8.82 22.95
N GLN A 11 -23.30 8.75 24.27
CA GLN A 11 -22.00 8.69 24.94
C GLN A 11 -21.21 7.44 24.52
N LYS A 12 -21.83 6.25 24.47
CA LYS A 12 -21.16 5.02 24.01
C LYS A 12 -20.73 5.08 22.56
N LEU A 13 -21.52 5.70 21.70
CA LEU A 13 -21.17 5.90 20.31
C LEU A 13 -19.98 6.86 20.17
N ASP A 14 -19.95 7.91 20.98
CA ASP A 14 -18.83 8.86 21.02
C ASP A 14 -17.55 8.20 21.56
N GLU A 15 -17.67 7.47 22.67
CA GLU A 15 -16.55 6.71 23.26
C GLU A 15 -15.99 5.67 22.29
N GLY A 16 -16.85 5.04 21.48
CA GLY A 16 -16.50 4.11 20.43
C GLY A 16 -16.04 4.76 19.11
N LEU A 17 -15.97 6.09 19.04
CA LEU A 17 -15.55 6.85 17.86
C LEU A 17 -16.49 6.67 16.64
N PHE A 18 -17.77 6.39 16.87
CA PHE A 18 -18.78 6.29 15.81
C PHE A 18 -19.42 7.65 15.47
N LEU A 19 -19.13 8.70 16.23
CA LEU A 19 -19.63 10.04 16.00
C LEU A 19 -18.48 10.97 15.60
N GLU A 20 -18.75 11.89 14.69
CA GLU A 20 -17.84 12.97 14.32
C GLU A 20 -17.87 14.06 15.40
N SER A 21 -17.35 13.74 16.58
CA SER A 21 -17.25 14.59 17.75
C SER A 21 -15.86 15.22 17.86
N ASP A 22 -15.69 16.18 18.77
CA ASP A 22 -14.38 16.78 19.06
C ASP A 22 -13.32 15.71 19.43
N ARG A 23 -13.73 14.65 20.10
CA ARG A 23 -12.87 13.52 20.45
C ARG A 23 -12.40 12.77 19.20
N PHE A 24 -13.30 12.47 18.28
CA PHE A 24 -12.99 11.85 17.00
C PHE A 24 -12.07 12.74 16.15
N LEU A 25 -12.44 14.01 16.02
CA LEU A 25 -11.65 14.99 15.25
C LEU A 25 -10.24 15.17 15.81
N ALA A 26 -10.10 15.21 17.14
CA ALA A 26 -8.80 15.30 17.81
C ALA A 26 -7.95 14.05 17.56
N LEU A 27 -8.55 12.85 17.55
CA LEU A 27 -7.84 11.61 17.21
C LEU A 27 -7.35 11.63 15.76
N VAL A 28 -8.23 11.95 14.80
CA VAL A 28 -7.88 12.03 13.38
C VAL A 28 -6.77 13.06 13.14
N ALA A 29 -6.86 14.23 13.79
CA ALA A 29 -5.82 15.25 13.67
C ALA A 29 -4.47 14.78 14.20
N ARG A 30 -4.46 14.05 15.33
CA ARG A 30 -3.23 13.45 15.88
C ARG A 30 -2.64 12.40 14.97
N GLU A 31 -3.42 11.43 14.50
CA GLU A 31 -2.95 10.36 13.61
C GLU A 31 -2.41 10.94 12.29
N ARG A 32 -3.07 11.96 11.78
CA ARG A 32 -2.60 12.67 10.60
C ARG A 32 -1.27 13.38 10.84
N GLN A 33 -1.10 14.02 11.99
CA GLN A 33 0.16 14.67 12.36
C GLN A 33 1.28 13.64 12.53
N GLU A 34 1.02 12.53 13.25
CA GLU A 34 1.96 11.42 13.41
C GLU A 34 2.39 10.85 12.06
N PHE A 35 1.43 10.67 11.12
CA PHE A 35 1.75 10.23 9.77
C PHE A 35 2.70 11.19 9.06
N PHE A 36 2.48 12.51 9.13
CA PHE A 36 3.34 13.47 8.45
C PHE A 36 4.71 13.62 9.10
N ASP A 37 4.81 13.44 10.40
CA ASP A 37 6.06 13.52 11.16
C ASP A 37 6.95 12.29 10.95
N GLU A 38 6.39 11.13 10.58
CA GLU A 38 7.15 9.94 10.30
C GLU A 38 7.85 10.00 8.92
N PRO A 39 9.16 9.70 8.86
CA PRO A 39 9.90 9.74 7.61
C PRO A 39 9.65 8.54 6.69
N VAL A 40 9.00 7.49 7.21
CA VAL A 40 8.73 6.23 6.51
C VAL A 40 7.27 5.83 6.64
N ARG A 41 6.75 5.08 5.69
CA ARG A 41 5.44 4.42 5.78
C ARG A 41 5.64 3.06 6.45
N ARG A 42 5.04 2.88 7.61
CA ARG A 42 5.14 1.63 8.37
C ARG A 42 4.35 0.51 7.72
N MET A 43 4.81 -0.71 7.93
CA MET A 43 4.16 -1.94 7.48
C MET A 43 2.95 -2.30 8.37
N GLN A 44 1.82 -1.63 8.16
CA GLN A 44 0.61 -1.76 9.00
C GLN A 44 0.00 -3.16 9.02
N PHE A 45 0.17 -3.93 7.95
CA PHE A 45 -0.47 -5.25 7.79
C PHE A 45 0.47 -6.44 8.04
N ALA A 46 1.71 -6.17 8.47
CA ALA A 46 2.64 -7.22 8.85
C ALA A 46 2.16 -7.95 10.10
N GLY A 47 2.11 -9.28 10.06
CA GLY A 47 1.57 -10.13 11.12
C GLY A 47 0.05 -10.34 11.07
N THR A 48 -0.68 -9.61 10.22
CA THR A 48 -2.12 -9.78 10.01
C THR A 48 -2.46 -10.31 8.61
N SER A 49 -2.08 -9.61 7.56
CA SER A 49 -2.32 -10.04 6.17
C SER A 49 -1.16 -10.81 5.55
N TYR A 50 0.04 -10.69 6.11
CA TYR A 50 1.23 -11.43 5.69
C TYR A 50 2.21 -11.57 6.87
N PRO A 51 3.10 -12.59 6.86
CA PRO A 51 4.07 -12.79 7.95
C PRO A 51 4.98 -11.58 8.17
N ALA A 52 5.13 -11.16 9.43
CA ALA A 52 6.06 -10.09 9.81
C ALA A 52 7.52 -10.55 9.84
N ASP A 53 7.75 -11.84 10.09
CA ASP A 53 9.09 -12.43 10.05
C ASP A 53 9.56 -12.58 8.60
N PRO A 54 10.77 -12.09 8.23
CA PRO A 54 11.26 -12.10 6.87
C PRO A 54 11.49 -13.51 6.30
N HIS A 55 11.84 -14.49 7.14
CA HIS A 55 12.04 -15.86 6.69
C HIS A 55 10.71 -16.56 6.40
N GLN A 56 9.72 -16.35 7.28
CA GLN A 56 8.37 -16.87 7.07
C GLN A 56 7.72 -16.23 5.83
N LEU A 57 7.90 -14.92 5.64
CA LEU A 57 7.36 -14.23 4.47
C LEU A 57 8.00 -14.76 3.18
N ARG A 58 9.33 -14.98 3.15
CA ARG A 58 9.99 -15.59 1.98
C ARG A 58 9.44 -16.97 1.67
N ALA A 59 9.36 -17.83 2.68
CA ALA A 59 8.81 -19.18 2.50
C ALA A 59 7.35 -19.15 2.01
N HIS A 60 6.56 -18.20 2.49
CA HIS A 60 5.18 -18.01 2.07
C HIS A 60 5.08 -17.60 0.58
N LEU A 61 5.90 -16.62 0.17
CA LEU A 61 5.98 -16.19 -1.24
C LEU A 61 6.49 -17.28 -2.16
N ASP A 62 7.52 -18.03 -1.75
CA ASP A 62 8.07 -19.15 -2.50
C ASP A 62 7.02 -20.24 -2.71
N GLY A 63 6.14 -20.47 -1.75
CA GLY A 63 5.00 -21.37 -1.87
C GLY A 63 4.04 -20.98 -3.01
N PHE A 64 3.76 -19.69 -3.18
CA PHE A 64 2.96 -19.22 -4.31
C PHE A 64 3.67 -19.41 -5.65
N VAL A 65 4.98 -19.13 -5.69
CA VAL A 65 5.78 -19.29 -6.91
C VAL A 65 5.84 -20.77 -7.32
N ALA A 66 6.04 -21.68 -6.37
CA ALA A 66 6.05 -23.12 -6.62
C ALA A 66 4.72 -23.62 -7.20
N GLY A 67 3.58 -23.06 -6.76
CA GLY A 67 2.24 -23.36 -7.28
C GLY A 67 1.98 -22.89 -8.71
N THR A 68 2.95 -22.19 -9.36
CA THR A 68 2.78 -21.67 -10.72
C THR A 68 3.62 -22.39 -11.78
N VAL A 69 4.29 -23.47 -11.45
CA VAL A 69 5.31 -24.14 -12.31
C VAL A 69 4.74 -24.59 -13.67
N ASP A 70 3.47 -24.99 -13.73
CA ASP A 70 2.83 -25.46 -14.96
C ASP A 70 2.47 -24.36 -15.97
N ALA A 71 2.52 -23.09 -15.58
CA ALA A 71 2.19 -21.96 -16.45
C ALA A 71 3.43 -21.40 -17.22
N ALA A 72 4.51 -22.17 -17.30
CA ALA A 72 5.83 -21.69 -17.74
C ALA A 72 5.97 -21.34 -19.22
N SER A 73 4.96 -21.58 -20.06
CA SER A 73 5.17 -21.64 -21.51
C SER A 73 5.03 -20.32 -22.28
N ALA A 74 4.61 -19.24 -21.67
CA ALA A 74 4.16 -18.08 -22.48
C ALA A 74 4.78 -16.72 -22.12
N VAL A 75 5.65 -16.61 -21.13
CA VAL A 75 6.06 -15.27 -20.69
C VAL A 75 7.56 -15.06 -20.82
N GLY A 76 7.91 -14.16 -21.73
CA GLY A 76 9.24 -13.58 -21.81
C GLY A 76 10.23 -14.39 -22.62
N ALA A 77 10.17 -14.30 -23.96
CA ALA A 77 11.35 -14.62 -24.76
C ALA A 77 12.53 -13.77 -24.25
N LYS A 78 13.69 -14.41 -24.03
CA LYS A 78 14.93 -13.70 -23.65
C LYS A 78 15.13 -12.49 -24.60
N GLY A 79 15.32 -11.31 -24.01
CA GLY A 79 15.56 -10.09 -24.77
C GLY A 79 14.35 -9.16 -24.90
N ASN A 80 13.18 -9.52 -24.40
CA ASN A 80 12.04 -8.61 -24.36
C ASN A 80 12.17 -7.62 -23.19
N ARG A 81 12.01 -6.35 -23.47
CA ARG A 81 11.95 -5.32 -22.44
C ARG A 81 10.60 -5.36 -21.74
N LEU A 82 10.60 -5.55 -20.42
CA LEU A 82 9.39 -5.39 -19.61
C LEU A 82 9.07 -3.89 -19.49
N VAL A 83 7.94 -3.48 -20.03
CA VAL A 83 7.48 -2.08 -19.98
C VAL A 83 6.43 -1.83 -18.92
N GLY A 84 5.79 -2.89 -18.43
CA GLY A 84 4.81 -2.84 -17.34
C GLY A 84 4.22 -4.20 -17.06
N LEU A 85 3.67 -4.34 -15.88
CA LEU A 85 2.90 -5.52 -15.48
C LEU A 85 1.67 -5.06 -14.67
N MET A 86 0.64 -5.89 -14.67
CA MET A 86 -0.53 -5.72 -13.84
C MET A 86 -0.63 -6.90 -12.88
N ALA A 87 -0.78 -6.59 -11.59
CA ALA A 87 -1.03 -7.56 -10.54
C ALA A 87 -2.36 -7.24 -9.83
N PRO A 88 -3.02 -8.20 -9.19
CA PRO A 88 -4.23 -7.94 -8.44
C PRO A 88 -3.99 -6.93 -7.31
N HIS A 89 -5.04 -6.22 -6.89
CA HIS A 89 -5.08 -5.44 -5.67
C HIS A 89 -6.03 -6.15 -4.69
N ILE A 90 -5.52 -7.17 -3.99
CA ILE A 90 -6.26 -8.02 -3.05
C ILE A 90 -5.29 -8.52 -1.97
N ASP A 91 -5.83 -9.05 -0.87
CA ASP A 91 -5.03 -9.71 0.16
C ASP A 91 -4.09 -10.77 -0.43
N LEU A 92 -2.87 -10.82 0.09
CA LEU A 92 -1.80 -11.68 -0.43
C LEU A 92 -2.19 -13.17 -0.38
N ASN A 93 -2.92 -13.62 0.66
CA ASN A 93 -3.36 -15.00 0.78
C ASN A 93 -4.42 -15.37 -0.26
N ALA A 94 -5.28 -14.42 -0.61
CA ALA A 94 -6.32 -14.63 -1.62
C ALA A 94 -5.76 -14.57 -3.05
N GLY A 95 -4.83 -13.67 -3.31
CA GLY A 95 -4.28 -13.39 -4.63
C GLY A 95 -2.91 -13.99 -4.94
N GLY A 96 -2.28 -14.72 -4.01
CA GLY A 96 -0.87 -15.11 -4.05
C GLY A 96 -0.42 -15.78 -5.36
N ILE A 97 -1.20 -16.71 -5.89
CA ILE A 97 -0.92 -17.35 -7.19
C ILE A 97 -0.97 -16.35 -8.35
N CYS A 98 -1.89 -15.40 -8.34
CA CYS A 98 -2.00 -14.36 -9.36
C CYS A 98 -0.82 -13.38 -9.28
N PHE A 99 -0.41 -12.99 -8.07
CA PHE A 99 0.79 -12.20 -7.84
C PHE A 99 2.03 -12.95 -8.36
N ALA A 100 2.21 -14.20 -7.96
CA ALA A 100 3.34 -15.01 -8.40
C ALA A 100 3.41 -15.13 -9.93
N ARG A 101 2.27 -15.30 -10.60
CA ARG A 101 2.19 -15.32 -12.08
C ARG A 101 2.57 -13.98 -12.70
N ALA A 102 2.10 -12.86 -12.15
CA ALA A 102 2.42 -11.54 -12.65
C ALA A 102 3.91 -11.20 -12.49
N TYR A 103 4.45 -11.41 -11.28
CA TYR A 103 5.83 -11.02 -10.98
C TYR A 103 6.92 -11.97 -11.49
N ARG A 104 6.58 -13.19 -11.91
CA ARG A 104 7.57 -14.17 -12.36
C ARG A 104 8.35 -13.74 -13.62
N VAL A 105 7.87 -12.76 -14.37
CA VAL A 105 8.56 -12.21 -15.55
C VAL A 105 9.70 -11.26 -15.19
N VAL A 106 9.66 -10.68 -13.98
CA VAL A 106 10.59 -9.66 -13.52
C VAL A 106 12.04 -10.15 -13.48
N PRO A 107 12.38 -11.35 -12.93
CA PRO A 107 13.76 -11.82 -12.86
C PRO A 107 14.42 -12.05 -14.22
N ALA A 108 13.63 -12.25 -15.28
CA ALA A 108 14.14 -12.49 -16.63
C ALA A 108 14.27 -11.20 -17.47
N ALA A 109 13.72 -10.09 -16.99
CA ALA A 109 13.78 -8.78 -17.64
C ALA A 109 15.05 -8.01 -17.25
N GLU A 110 15.47 -7.10 -18.11
CA GLU A 110 16.48 -6.10 -17.71
C GLU A 110 15.90 -5.24 -16.57
N PRO A 111 16.64 -5.07 -15.45
CA PRO A 111 16.15 -4.26 -14.34
C PRO A 111 16.02 -2.80 -14.79
N PRO A 112 14.87 -2.17 -14.58
CA PRO A 112 14.72 -0.75 -14.84
C PRO A 112 15.49 0.07 -13.80
N SER A 113 15.84 1.30 -14.15
CA SER A 113 16.43 2.25 -13.21
C SER A 113 15.45 2.65 -12.10
N THR A 114 14.17 2.74 -12.45
CA THR A 114 13.09 3.14 -11.53
C THR A 114 11.84 2.32 -11.80
N TRP A 115 11.18 1.88 -10.72
CA TRP A 115 9.85 1.25 -10.76
C TRP A 115 8.79 2.28 -10.42
N VAL A 116 7.81 2.45 -11.30
CA VAL A 116 6.62 3.26 -11.02
C VAL A 116 5.48 2.31 -10.63
N ILE A 117 5.06 2.37 -9.37
CA ILE A 117 3.99 1.54 -8.82
C ILE A 117 2.73 2.39 -8.70
N LEU A 118 1.68 2.02 -9.41
CA LEU A 118 0.35 2.62 -9.31
C LEU A 118 -0.52 1.72 -8.44
N GLY A 119 -0.69 2.09 -7.18
CA GLY A 119 -1.58 1.42 -6.24
C GLY A 119 -3.02 1.92 -6.38
N THR A 120 -4.00 1.06 -6.07
CA THR A 120 -5.41 1.46 -6.02
C THR A 120 -5.69 2.17 -4.70
N GLY A 121 -6.13 3.41 -4.74
CA GLY A 121 -6.65 4.12 -3.57
C GLY A 121 -8.12 3.78 -3.34
N HIS A 122 -8.51 3.57 -2.08
CA HIS A 122 -9.89 3.30 -1.69
C HIS A 122 -10.59 4.54 -1.15
N ASP A 123 -9.84 5.53 -0.72
CA ASP A 123 -10.35 6.79 -0.25
C ASP A 123 -10.44 7.83 -1.37
N PHE A 124 -11.25 8.84 -1.15
CA PHE A 124 -11.37 9.94 -2.09
C PHE A 124 -10.05 10.73 -2.15
N ILE A 125 -9.46 10.76 -3.34
CA ILE A 125 -8.28 11.57 -3.65
C ILE A 125 -8.70 12.66 -4.64
N GLU A 126 -8.73 13.91 -4.18
CA GLU A 126 -9.19 15.07 -4.96
C GLU A 126 -8.49 15.21 -6.31
N ASN A 127 -7.21 14.85 -6.37
CA ASN A 127 -6.37 15.01 -7.56
C ASN A 127 -6.26 13.74 -8.42
N TYR A 128 -7.09 12.72 -8.20
CA TYR A 128 -7.05 11.39 -8.82
C TYR A 128 -5.80 10.56 -8.52
N PHE A 129 -4.67 11.19 -8.20
CA PHE A 129 -3.42 10.55 -7.83
C PHE A 129 -2.87 11.20 -6.58
N ALA A 130 -2.29 10.38 -5.72
CA ALA A 130 -1.46 10.82 -4.60
C ALA A 130 -0.03 10.31 -4.81
N LEU A 131 0.93 11.10 -4.38
CA LEU A 131 2.35 10.76 -4.39
C LEU A 131 2.85 10.79 -2.95
N THR A 132 3.70 9.82 -2.59
CA THR A 132 4.44 9.85 -1.33
C THR A 132 5.91 10.13 -1.58
N LEU A 133 6.53 10.87 -0.66
CA LEU A 133 7.99 11.07 -0.58
C LEU A 133 8.60 10.27 0.58
N LYS A 134 7.86 9.28 1.10
CA LYS A 134 8.30 8.41 2.19
C LYS A 134 8.79 7.07 1.65
N ASP A 135 9.82 6.53 2.27
CA ASP A 135 10.22 5.14 2.06
C ASP A 135 9.16 4.21 2.68
N PHE A 136 9.05 2.99 2.18
CA PHE A 136 8.15 1.97 2.73
C PHE A 136 8.94 0.96 3.55
N GLU A 137 8.50 0.70 4.77
CA GLU A 137 8.97 -0.47 5.53
C GLU A 137 8.33 -1.74 4.98
N THR A 138 9.14 -2.78 4.87
CA THR A 138 8.67 -4.14 4.59
C THR A 138 9.44 -5.14 5.46
N PRO A 139 8.90 -6.33 5.74
CA PRO A 139 9.65 -7.36 6.47
C PRO A 139 10.93 -7.79 5.74
N LEU A 140 11.03 -7.54 4.43
CA LEU A 140 12.20 -7.89 3.62
C LEU A 140 13.24 -6.75 3.54
N GLY A 141 13.00 -5.65 4.21
CA GLY A 141 13.80 -4.44 4.21
C GLY A 141 13.07 -3.24 3.62
N PRO A 142 13.67 -2.04 3.68
CA PRO A 142 13.04 -0.83 3.20
C PRO A 142 12.97 -0.79 1.67
N ALA A 143 11.78 -0.46 1.14
CA ALA A 143 11.60 -0.08 -0.26
C ALA A 143 11.76 1.44 -0.37
N ARG A 144 12.86 1.86 -0.95
CA ARG A 144 13.19 3.29 -1.06
C ARG A 144 12.49 3.92 -2.26
N HIS A 145 11.97 5.13 -2.06
CA HIS A 145 11.46 5.93 -3.17
C HIS A 145 12.61 6.60 -3.94
N ASP A 146 12.40 6.79 -5.24
CA ASP A 146 13.30 7.57 -6.08
C ASP A 146 13.03 9.07 -5.87
N ARG A 147 13.88 9.70 -5.05
CA ARG A 147 13.69 11.10 -4.62
C ARG A 147 13.72 12.08 -5.78
N GLU A 148 14.60 11.85 -6.74
CA GLU A 148 14.76 12.76 -7.89
C GLU A 148 13.53 12.65 -8.79
N PHE A 149 13.16 11.44 -9.17
CA PHE A 149 11.96 11.17 -9.97
C PHE A 149 10.70 11.73 -9.32
N CYS A 150 10.50 11.47 -8.02
CA CYS A 150 9.31 11.94 -7.30
C CYS A 150 9.23 13.48 -7.23
N ARG A 151 10.36 14.17 -7.02
CA ARG A 151 10.41 15.63 -7.02
C ARG A 151 10.12 16.22 -8.39
N GLU A 152 10.71 15.66 -9.44
CA GLU A 152 10.43 16.09 -10.81
C GLU A 152 8.97 15.87 -11.19
N LEU A 153 8.39 14.73 -10.82
CA LEU A 153 7.00 14.42 -11.06
C LEU A 153 6.09 15.43 -10.34
N ALA A 154 6.34 15.69 -9.06
CA ALA A 154 5.58 16.66 -8.28
C ALA A 154 5.69 18.09 -8.86
N ALA A 155 6.88 18.48 -9.34
CA ALA A 155 7.12 19.81 -9.91
C ALA A 155 6.42 20.01 -11.27
N ARG A 156 6.25 18.93 -12.05
CA ARG A 156 5.60 18.97 -13.37
C ARG A 156 4.11 18.72 -13.32
N ALA A 157 3.61 18.20 -12.21
CA ALA A 157 2.19 17.91 -12.06
C ALA A 157 1.36 19.21 -12.04
N PRO A 158 0.23 19.27 -12.74
CA PRO A 158 -0.64 20.45 -12.74
C PRO A 158 -1.36 20.68 -11.41
N ARG A 159 -1.30 19.70 -10.50
CA ARG A 159 -1.93 19.70 -9.19
C ARG A 159 -0.98 19.20 -8.12
N ASN A 160 -1.24 19.57 -6.86
CA ASN A 160 -0.44 19.09 -5.73
C ASN A 160 -0.72 17.61 -5.46
N LEU A 161 0.15 16.74 -5.94
CA LEU A 161 0.03 15.28 -5.74
C LEU A 161 0.30 14.86 -4.28
N LEU A 162 0.94 15.69 -3.46
CA LEU A 162 1.22 15.37 -2.05
C LEU A 162 0.00 15.63 -1.15
N ALA A 163 -0.99 16.40 -1.61
CA ALA A 163 -2.17 16.72 -0.81
C ALA A 163 -2.99 15.49 -0.41
N GLY A 164 -2.95 14.41 -1.22
CA GLY A 164 -3.65 13.16 -0.97
C GLY A 164 -2.80 12.09 -0.27
N GLU A 165 -1.58 12.40 0.17
CA GLU A 165 -0.64 11.40 0.69
C GLU A 165 -1.17 10.61 1.90
N TYR A 166 -1.90 11.28 2.80
CA TYR A 166 -2.48 10.64 3.99
C TYR A 166 -3.66 9.71 3.64
N ASN A 167 -4.41 10.01 2.60
CA ASN A 167 -5.62 9.28 2.20
C ASN A 167 -5.32 8.03 1.34
N HIS A 168 -4.07 7.67 1.23
CA HIS A 168 -3.63 6.56 0.40
C HIS A 168 -3.13 5.39 1.23
#